data_518327dd7bc31f6f3a9d36c630464330
#
_entry.id   518327dd7bc31f6f3a9d36c630464330
#
_cell.length_a   1.000
_cell.length_b   1.000
_cell.length_c   1.000
_cell.angle_alpha   90.00
_cell.angle_beta   90.00
_cell.angle_gamma   90.00
#
_symmetry.space_group_name_H-M   'P 1'
#
loop_
_entity.id
_entity.type
_entity.pdbx_description
1 polymer ?
#
loop_
_entity_poly.entity_id
_entity_poly.type
_entity_poly.pdbx_seq_one_letter_code
_entity_poly.pdbx_strand_id
1 'polypeptide(L)'
;MKTNPASWSRGRLIAVIAAGLVLLILVGIGVYGLIAGPQRSTASDPGSEPTVTTPGETGPSTPRLPQVTPSSDPDEFARNVAEALFAWDTGSGLMPLDYTSVILAVGDPSGTEQAGLAADLASYLPSREAWIELRKYATIQHLTIESSFVPEAWDTAVEQAQPGQLPRGATAVTIEGTRHREGVWNGEAVTSEHPVSFTVFLACPPPAPEFRTGLCHVLRLSQLDNPLR
;
A
#
# COMPACT_ATOMS: atom_id res chain seq x y z
N MET A 1 -23.36 -59.83 -2.78
CA MET A 1 -23.00 -58.65 -1.98
C MET A 1 -24.10 -57.60 -2.12
N LYS A 2 -24.90 -57.41 -1.05
CA LYS A 2 -26.00 -56.41 -1.02
C LYS A 2 -25.44 -55.09 -0.46
N THR A 3 -25.40 -54.05 -1.28
CA THR A 3 -25.07 -52.69 -0.85
C THR A 3 -26.28 -52.07 -0.14
N ASN A 4 -26.12 -51.75 1.14
CA ASN A 4 -27.14 -51.04 1.91
C ASN A 4 -27.19 -49.54 1.50
N PRO A 5 -28.34 -48.94 1.26
CA PRO A 5 -28.44 -47.51 1.06
C PRO A 5 -28.23 -46.79 2.39
N ALA A 6 -27.29 -45.83 2.40
CA ALA A 6 -26.96 -45.00 3.56
C ALA A 6 -28.20 -44.22 4.01
N SER A 7 -28.68 -44.49 5.22
CA SER A 7 -29.73 -43.71 5.90
C SER A 7 -29.17 -42.30 6.25
N TRP A 8 -29.51 -41.31 5.48
CA TRP A 8 -29.26 -39.92 5.84
C TRP A 8 -30.06 -39.55 7.09
N SER A 9 -29.35 -39.10 8.14
CA SER A 9 -30.00 -38.65 9.37
C SER A 9 -30.86 -37.43 9.06
N ARG A 10 -32.05 -37.40 9.67
CA ARG A 10 -33.07 -36.30 9.50
C ARG A 10 -32.45 -34.90 9.68
N GLY A 11 -31.43 -34.76 10.53
CA GLY A 11 -30.71 -33.52 10.74
C GLY A 11 -29.90 -33.04 9.52
N ARG A 12 -29.28 -33.94 8.74
CA ARG A 12 -28.58 -33.59 7.50
C ARG A 12 -29.53 -33.15 6.39
N LEU A 13 -30.70 -33.76 6.33
CA LEU A 13 -31.74 -33.40 5.34
C LEU A 13 -32.31 -32.01 5.64
N ILE A 14 -32.53 -31.67 6.90
CA ILE A 14 -33.01 -30.34 7.32
C ILE A 14 -31.91 -29.28 7.03
N ALA A 15 -30.63 -29.58 7.27
CA ALA A 15 -29.52 -28.65 6.99
C ALA A 15 -29.38 -28.35 5.48
N VAL A 16 -29.55 -29.34 4.63
CA VAL A 16 -29.49 -29.17 3.15
C VAL A 16 -30.67 -28.33 2.64
N ILE A 17 -31.87 -28.57 3.17
CA ILE A 17 -33.08 -27.79 2.80
C ILE A 17 -32.93 -26.34 3.27
N ALA A 18 -32.43 -26.08 4.49
CA ALA A 18 -32.21 -24.74 5.01
C ALA A 18 -31.18 -23.98 4.19
N ALA A 19 -30.06 -24.62 3.82
CA ALA A 19 -29.02 -24.04 2.98
C ALA A 19 -29.54 -23.68 1.57
N GLY A 20 -30.36 -24.58 0.98
CA GLY A 20 -31.02 -24.32 -0.31
C GLY A 20 -31.97 -23.14 -0.31
N LEU A 21 -32.71 -22.97 0.79
CA LEU A 21 -33.69 -21.89 0.94
C LEU A 21 -33.01 -20.52 1.10
N VAL A 22 -31.92 -20.47 1.85
CA VAL A 22 -31.09 -19.26 1.97
C VAL A 22 -30.49 -18.85 0.62
N LEU A 23 -30.00 -19.82 -0.16
CA LEU A 23 -29.42 -19.56 -1.48
C LEU A 23 -30.47 -19.03 -2.47
N LEU A 24 -31.70 -19.54 -2.43
CA LEU A 24 -32.82 -19.05 -3.25
C LEU A 24 -33.24 -17.62 -2.89
N ILE A 25 -33.22 -17.26 -1.60
CA ILE A 25 -33.50 -15.88 -1.15
C ILE A 25 -32.47 -14.92 -1.66
N LEU A 26 -31.15 -15.28 -1.57
CA LEU A 26 -30.04 -14.44 -2.06
C LEU A 26 -30.11 -14.23 -3.58
N VAL A 27 -30.45 -15.25 -4.34
CA VAL A 27 -30.65 -15.13 -5.80
C VAL A 27 -31.83 -14.23 -6.12
N GLY A 28 -32.95 -14.34 -5.36
CA GLY A 28 -34.13 -13.52 -5.54
C GLY A 28 -33.86 -12.03 -5.31
N ILE A 29 -33.08 -11.68 -4.28
CA ILE A 29 -32.71 -10.29 -3.97
C ILE A 29 -31.78 -9.74 -5.07
N GLY A 30 -30.86 -10.55 -5.58
CA GLY A 30 -29.93 -10.15 -6.65
C GLY A 30 -30.64 -9.83 -7.96
N VAL A 31 -31.66 -10.63 -8.36
CA VAL A 31 -32.43 -10.42 -9.58
C VAL A 31 -33.36 -9.19 -9.45
N TYR A 32 -33.95 -8.99 -8.26
CA TYR A 32 -34.81 -7.81 -8.02
C TYR A 32 -34.03 -6.49 -8.08
N GLY A 33 -32.78 -6.47 -7.56
CA GLY A 33 -31.89 -5.29 -7.63
C GLY A 33 -31.47 -4.92 -9.07
N LEU A 34 -31.38 -5.90 -9.98
CA LEU A 34 -31.06 -5.67 -11.39
C LEU A 34 -32.23 -5.12 -12.22
N ILE A 35 -33.49 -5.38 -11.80
CA ILE A 35 -34.70 -4.94 -12.53
C ILE A 35 -35.20 -3.59 -12.03
N ALA A 36 -34.99 -3.27 -10.75
CA ALA A 36 -35.36 -1.99 -10.11
C ALA A 36 -34.21 -0.99 -10.11
N GLY A 37 -33.56 -0.73 -11.26
CA GLY A 37 -32.52 0.28 -11.40
C GLY A 37 -33.01 1.70 -11.02
N PRO A 38 -32.15 2.59 -10.51
CA PRO A 38 -32.53 3.92 -10.06
C PRO A 38 -33.08 4.77 -11.20
N GLN A 39 -34.32 5.22 -11.09
CA GLN A 39 -34.94 6.19 -11.99
C GLN A 39 -34.25 7.55 -11.82
N ARG A 40 -33.61 8.03 -12.90
CA ARG A 40 -33.13 9.41 -13.00
C ARG A 40 -34.35 10.32 -13.15
N SER A 41 -34.65 11.12 -12.13
CA SER A 41 -35.60 12.22 -12.23
C SER A 41 -34.96 13.38 -13.00
N THR A 42 -35.35 13.58 -14.24
CA THR A 42 -35.12 14.81 -14.99
C THR A 42 -36.22 15.81 -14.61
N ALA A 43 -35.88 16.78 -13.78
CA ALA A 43 -36.65 18.02 -13.63
C ALA A 43 -35.91 19.14 -14.36
N SER A 44 -36.48 19.56 -15.49
CA SER A 44 -36.09 20.78 -16.18
C SER A 44 -36.89 21.94 -15.60
N ASP A 45 -36.20 22.98 -15.13
CA ASP A 45 -36.77 24.30 -14.85
C ASP A 45 -36.02 25.34 -15.66
N PRO A 46 -36.69 26.17 -16.48
CA PRO A 46 -36.03 27.16 -17.35
C PRO A 46 -36.01 28.53 -16.69
N GLY A 47 -34.84 29.07 -16.50
CA GLY A 47 -34.72 30.50 -16.33
C GLY A 47 -33.77 30.99 -15.21
N SER A 48 -32.52 31.15 -15.52
CA SER A 48 -31.65 32.24 -15.05
C SER A 48 -30.29 32.10 -15.71
N GLU A 49 -29.86 33.08 -16.46
CA GLU A 49 -28.52 33.18 -17.03
C GLU A 49 -27.48 33.21 -15.88
N PRO A 50 -26.51 32.34 -15.85
CA PRO A 50 -25.37 32.49 -14.97
C PRO A 50 -24.20 33.12 -15.70
N THR A 51 -23.70 34.19 -15.12
CA THR A 51 -22.38 34.75 -15.31
C THR A 51 -21.35 33.63 -15.45
N VAL A 52 -20.67 33.56 -16.60
CA VAL A 52 -19.61 32.59 -16.88
C VAL A 52 -18.39 32.90 -16.00
N THR A 53 -18.34 32.29 -14.82
CA THR A 53 -17.06 32.07 -14.15
C THR A 53 -16.54 30.74 -14.69
N THR A 54 -15.49 30.81 -15.50
CA THR A 54 -14.78 29.61 -16.03
C THR A 54 -14.31 28.77 -14.85
N PRO A 55 -14.87 27.58 -14.58
CA PRO A 55 -14.23 26.63 -13.68
C PRO A 55 -12.98 26.15 -14.40
N GLY A 56 -11.83 26.22 -13.73
CA GLY A 56 -10.61 25.58 -14.23
C GLY A 56 -10.92 24.15 -14.63
N GLU A 57 -10.53 23.76 -15.83
CA GLU A 57 -10.65 22.40 -16.34
C GLU A 57 -9.98 21.45 -15.36
N THR A 58 -10.79 20.79 -14.53
CA THR A 58 -10.38 19.57 -13.86
C THR A 58 -10.45 18.46 -14.91
N GLY A 59 -9.49 18.47 -15.84
CA GLY A 59 -9.25 17.32 -16.70
C GLY A 59 -8.99 16.10 -15.85
N PRO A 60 -9.25 14.88 -16.34
CA PRO A 60 -8.93 13.66 -15.59
C PRO A 60 -7.44 13.71 -15.24
N SER A 61 -7.13 13.88 -13.95
CA SER A 61 -5.74 13.90 -13.48
C SER A 61 -5.14 12.54 -13.80
N THR A 62 -4.12 12.52 -14.65
CA THR A 62 -3.35 11.31 -14.92
C THR A 62 -2.84 10.75 -13.60
N PRO A 63 -3.04 9.45 -13.31
CA PRO A 63 -2.52 8.82 -12.11
C PRO A 63 -1.02 9.10 -11.98
N ARG A 64 -0.61 9.65 -10.84
CA ARG A 64 0.80 9.97 -10.59
C ARG A 64 1.31 9.08 -9.48
N LEU A 65 2.42 8.38 -9.74
CA LEU A 65 3.17 7.68 -8.71
C LEU A 65 3.77 8.66 -7.71
N PRO A 66 3.86 8.30 -6.42
CA PRO A 66 4.65 9.06 -5.46
C PRO A 66 6.10 9.15 -5.95
N GLN A 67 6.84 10.12 -5.44
CA GLN A 67 8.25 10.29 -5.78
C GLN A 67 9.04 10.38 -4.47
N VAL A 68 10.19 9.71 -4.42
CA VAL A 68 11.13 9.90 -3.32
C VAL A 68 11.97 11.12 -3.64
N THR A 69 11.85 12.17 -2.80
CA THR A 69 12.70 13.36 -2.93
C THR A 69 14.14 12.99 -2.57
N PRO A 70 15.11 13.22 -3.47
CA PRO A 70 16.51 12.94 -3.17
C PRO A 70 17.01 13.83 -2.03
N SER A 71 17.82 13.27 -1.12
CA SER A 71 18.53 14.02 -0.08
C SER A 71 19.92 13.42 0.18
N SER A 72 20.84 14.22 0.71
CA SER A 72 22.11 13.78 1.27
C SER A 72 22.06 13.64 2.78
N ASP A 73 20.97 14.06 3.39
CA ASP A 73 20.68 13.85 4.82
C ASP A 73 19.99 12.51 5.02
N PRO A 74 20.55 11.60 5.84
CA PRO A 74 20.01 10.26 6.05
C PRO A 74 18.59 10.25 6.63
N ASP A 75 18.30 11.13 7.59
CA ASP A 75 16.99 11.19 8.23
C ASP A 75 15.93 11.68 7.25
N GLU A 76 16.19 12.81 6.58
CA GLU A 76 15.28 13.36 5.56
C GLU A 76 15.03 12.34 4.44
N PHE A 77 16.09 11.67 3.96
CA PHE A 77 15.93 10.66 2.91
C PHE A 77 15.10 9.46 3.36
N ALA A 78 15.33 8.94 4.57
CA ALA A 78 14.56 7.83 5.13
C ALA A 78 13.07 8.19 5.27
N ARG A 79 12.75 9.41 5.70
CA ARG A 79 11.37 9.92 5.79
C ARG A 79 10.72 10.00 4.41
N ASN A 80 11.43 10.54 3.40
CA ASN A 80 10.94 10.62 2.02
C ASN A 80 10.65 9.23 1.44
N VAL A 81 11.50 8.25 1.74
CA VAL A 81 11.29 6.83 1.37
C VAL A 81 10.06 6.26 2.06
N ALA A 82 9.91 6.49 3.36
CA ALA A 82 8.79 6.00 4.16
C ALA A 82 7.45 6.56 3.65
N GLU A 83 7.37 7.85 3.40
CA GLU A 83 6.18 8.49 2.84
C GLU A 83 5.81 7.90 1.47
N ALA A 84 6.78 7.78 0.56
CA ALA A 84 6.55 7.22 -0.77
C ALA A 84 6.14 5.74 -0.73
N LEU A 85 6.70 4.95 0.19
CA LEU A 85 6.40 3.52 0.37
C LEU A 85 4.96 3.28 0.80
N PHE A 86 4.41 4.17 1.62
CA PHE A 86 3.06 4.03 2.16
C PHE A 86 2.00 4.79 1.35
N ALA A 87 2.39 5.69 0.44
CA ALA A 87 1.48 6.49 -0.37
C ALA A 87 1.01 5.72 -1.59
N TRP A 88 -0.12 5.01 -1.49
CA TRP A 88 -0.70 4.31 -2.62
C TRP A 88 -2.23 4.41 -2.65
N ASP A 89 -2.78 4.31 -3.87
CA ASP A 89 -4.20 4.40 -4.17
C ASP A 89 -4.61 3.28 -5.13
N THR A 90 -5.48 2.39 -4.68
CA THR A 90 -5.98 1.27 -5.48
C THR A 90 -6.93 1.72 -6.60
N GLY A 91 -7.55 2.90 -6.47
CA GLY A 91 -8.44 3.51 -7.45
C GLY A 91 -7.70 4.18 -8.61
N SER A 92 -6.40 4.44 -8.47
CA SER A 92 -5.58 5.14 -9.45
C SER A 92 -5.40 4.42 -10.80
N GLY A 93 -5.67 3.10 -10.87
CA GLY A 93 -5.37 2.26 -12.03
C GLY A 93 -3.97 1.65 -12.01
N LEU A 94 -3.10 2.09 -11.11
CA LEU A 94 -1.77 1.53 -10.89
C LEU A 94 -1.83 0.22 -10.11
N MET A 95 -0.74 -0.55 -10.13
CA MET A 95 -0.61 -1.85 -9.47
C MET A 95 0.55 -1.83 -8.45
N PRO A 96 0.62 -2.77 -7.50
CA PRO A 96 1.71 -2.82 -6.51
C PRO A 96 3.12 -2.74 -7.11
N LEU A 97 3.35 -3.35 -8.27
CA LEU A 97 4.65 -3.29 -8.95
C LEU A 97 5.03 -1.87 -9.41
N ASP A 98 4.05 -1.04 -9.75
CA ASP A 98 4.32 0.35 -10.12
C ASP A 98 4.86 1.12 -8.91
N TYR A 99 4.27 0.93 -7.72
CA TYR A 99 4.73 1.52 -6.46
C TYR A 99 6.08 0.94 -6.01
N THR A 100 6.30 -0.37 -6.18
CA THR A 100 7.60 -1.01 -5.94
C THR A 100 8.71 -0.33 -6.73
N SER A 101 8.46 0.00 -8.01
CA SER A 101 9.43 0.62 -8.90
C SER A 101 9.93 1.97 -8.41
N VAL A 102 9.10 2.72 -7.66
CA VAL A 102 9.45 4.03 -7.09
C VAL A 102 10.60 3.91 -6.10
N ILE A 103 10.52 2.92 -5.21
CA ILE A 103 11.56 2.72 -4.18
C ILE A 103 12.81 2.06 -4.81
N LEU A 104 12.62 1.13 -5.74
CA LEU A 104 13.76 0.51 -6.45
C LEU A 104 14.56 1.54 -7.27
N ALA A 105 13.92 2.60 -7.77
CA ALA A 105 14.59 3.66 -8.52
C ALA A 105 15.57 4.48 -7.67
N VAL A 106 15.42 4.49 -6.35
CA VAL A 106 16.33 5.14 -5.39
C VAL A 106 17.13 4.10 -4.57
N GLY A 107 17.12 2.86 -5.02
CA GLY A 107 17.91 1.77 -4.43
C GLY A 107 19.41 1.88 -4.79
N ASP A 108 20.20 0.96 -4.23
CA ASP A 108 21.64 0.86 -4.45
C ASP A 108 21.97 0.85 -5.95
N PRO A 109 22.73 1.85 -6.44
CA PRO A 109 23.10 1.95 -7.86
C PRO A 109 24.04 0.83 -8.34
N SER A 110 24.73 0.14 -7.42
CA SER A 110 25.55 -1.03 -7.78
C SER A 110 24.69 -2.24 -8.17
N GLY A 111 23.42 -2.25 -7.75
CA GLY A 111 22.49 -3.36 -7.95
C GLY A 111 22.71 -4.55 -7.01
N THR A 112 23.73 -4.51 -6.13
CA THR A 112 24.03 -5.62 -5.21
C THR A 112 22.88 -5.94 -4.27
N GLU A 113 22.23 -4.90 -3.71
CA GLU A 113 21.12 -5.04 -2.78
C GLU A 113 19.73 -5.07 -3.44
N GLN A 114 19.66 -4.86 -4.75
CA GLN A 114 18.38 -4.66 -5.44
C GLN A 114 17.41 -5.85 -5.34
N ALA A 115 17.92 -7.08 -5.43
CA ALA A 115 17.09 -8.28 -5.28
C ALA A 115 16.55 -8.43 -3.84
N GLY A 116 17.39 -8.11 -2.85
CA GLY A 116 17.00 -8.09 -1.44
C GLY A 116 15.96 -7.00 -1.15
N LEU A 117 16.19 -5.78 -1.63
CA LEU A 117 15.24 -4.68 -1.49
C LEU A 117 13.89 -5.01 -2.15
N ALA A 118 13.88 -5.61 -3.34
CA ALA A 118 12.63 -6.03 -3.99
C ALA A 118 11.84 -7.06 -3.16
N ALA A 119 12.55 -8.00 -2.51
CA ALA A 119 11.95 -8.98 -1.62
C ALA A 119 11.38 -8.32 -0.35
N ASP A 120 12.10 -7.35 0.23
CA ASP A 120 11.64 -6.59 1.38
C ASP A 120 10.35 -5.82 1.03
N LEU A 121 10.33 -5.10 -0.08
CA LEU A 121 9.18 -4.33 -0.57
C LEU A 121 7.92 -5.17 -0.77
N ALA A 122 8.07 -6.43 -1.17
CA ALA A 122 6.95 -7.36 -1.33
C ALA A 122 6.19 -7.62 0.00
N SER A 123 6.82 -7.37 1.15
CA SER A 123 6.18 -7.51 2.46
C SER A 123 5.39 -6.26 2.91
N TYR A 124 5.66 -5.10 2.29
CA TYR A 124 5.02 -3.82 2.63
C TYR A 124 3.77 -3.53 1.80
N LEU A 125 3.73 -4.03 0.58
CA LEU A 125 2.63 -3.79 -0.35
C LEU A 125 1.63 -4.96 -0.32
N PRO A 126 0.34 -4.71 -0.53
CA PRO A 126 -0.63 -5.78 -0.70
C PRO A 126 -0.27 -6.70 -1.88
N SER A 127 -0.54 -8.01 -1.76
CA SER A 127 -0.46 -8.91 -2.90
C SER A 127 -1.37 -8.43 -4.03
N ARG A 128 -1.15 -8.92 -5.25
CA ARG A 128 -2.00 -8.56 -6.40
C ARG A 128 -3.47 -8.88 -6.14
N GLU A 129 -3.76 -10.01 -5.51
CA GLU A 129 -5.11 -10.45 -5.15
C GLU A 129 -5.73 -9.53 -4.10
N ALA A 130 -4.99 -9.20 -3.04
CA ALA A 130 -5.42 -8.27 -2.02
C ALA A 130 -5.62 -6.86 -2.58
N TRP A 131 -4.79 -6.42 -3.55
CA TRP A 131 -4.94 -5.14 -4.24
C TRP A 131 -6.25 -5.06 -5.01
N ILE A 132 -6.62 -6.13 -5.73
CA ILE A 132 -7.87 -6.21 -6.49
C ILE A 132 -9.08 -6.13 -5.53
N GLU A 133 -9.00 -6.77 -4.36
CA GLU A 133 -10.04 -6.67 -3.34
C GLU A 133 -10.14 -5.25 -2.76
N LEU A 134 -9.03 -4.65 -2.38
CA LEU A 134 -8.97 -3.27 -1.85
C LEU A 134 -9.50 -2.25 -2.87
N ARG A 135 -9.28 -2.49 -4.17
CA ARG A 135 -9.79 -1.62 -5.25
C ARG A 135 -11.31 -1.52 -5.26
N LYS A 136 -12.04 -2.57 -4.85
CA LYS A 136 -13.51 -2.53 -4.76
C LYS A 136 -14.00 -1.46 -3.78
N TYR A 137 -13.15 -1.09 -2.85
CA TYR A 137 -13.42 -0.10 -1.80
C TYR A 137 -12.69 1.23 -2.06
N ALA A 138 -12.06 1.41 -3.23
CA ALA A 138 -11.26 2.58 -3.56
C ALA A 138 -10.27 2.93 -2.44
N THR A 139 -9.55 1.93 -1.93
CA THR A 139 -8.70 2.09 -0.75
C THR A 139 -7.47 2.93 -1.07
N ILE A 140 -7.25 3.97 -0.26
CA ILE A 140 -6.07 4.83 -0.27
C ILE A 140 -5.30 4.60 1.02
N GLN A 141 -3.98 4.68 0.97
CA GLN A 141 -3.13 4.60 2.15
C GLN A 141 -2.11 5.74 2.16
N HIS A 142 -1.80 6.22 3.37
CA HIS A 142 -0.68 7.12 3.63
C HIS A 142 -0.07 6.87 5.02
N LEU A 143 1.07 7.49 5.29
CA LEU A 143 1.79 7.41 6.57
C LEU A 143 1.91 8.80 7.19
N THR A 144 1.61 8.90 8.49
CA THR A 144 2.04 10.02 9.33
C THR A 144 3.25 9.58 10.13
N ILE A 145 4.40 10.21 9.92
CA ILE A 145 5.63 9.92 10.65
C ILE A 145 5.62 10.69 11.97
N GLU A 146 5.78 9.98 13.08
CA GLU A 146 5.80 10.53 14.43
C GLU A 146 7.24 10.74 14.91
N SER A 147 8.12 9.78 14.63
CA SER A 147 9.54 9.86 14.95
C SER A 147 10.41 9.18 13.91
N SER A 148 11.67 9.61 13.83
CA SER A 148 12.72 8.97 13.06
C SER A 148 14.05 9.14 13.80
N PHE A 149 14.84 8.05 13.90
CA PHE A 149 16.09 8.05 14.66
C PHE A 149 17.01 6.92 14.20
N VAL A 150 18.31 7.07 14.45
CA VAL A 150 19.28 5.99 14.30
C VAL A 150 19.16 5.08 15.53
N PRO A 151 18.84 3.78 15.37
CA PRO A 151 18.68 2.87 16.49
C PRO A 151 20.01 2.51 17.15
N GLU A 152 20.05 2.34 18.47
CA GLU A 152 21.26 2.02 19.23
C GLU A 152 21.94 0.73 18.75
N ALA A 153 21.16 -0.27 18.33
CA ALA A 153 21.70 -1.52 17.79
C ALA A 153 22.48 -1.32 16.48
N TRP A 154 22.37 -0.17 15.82
CA TRP A 154 23.17 0.11 14.62
C TRP A 154 24.67 0.21 14.92
N ASP A 155 25.06 0.82 16.03
CA ASP A 155 26.47 0.91 16.44
C ASP A 155 27.05 -0.50 16.63
N THR A 156 26.32 -1.38 17.30
CA THR A 156 26.68 -2.79 17.46
C THR A 156 26.81 -3.52 16.12
N ALA A 157 25.87 -3.27 15.18
CA ALA A 157 25.92 -3.87 13.85
C ALA A 157 27.17 -3.41 13.07
N VAL A 158 27.55 -2.13 13.19
CA VAL A 158 28.75 -1.57 12.57
C VAL A 158 30.01 -2.20 13.16
N GLU A 159 30.09 -2.35 14.49
CA GLU A 159 31.23 -2.98 15.17
C GLU A 159 31.42 -4.46 14.78
N GLN A 160 30.32 -5.17 14.53
CA GLN A 160 30.35 -6.59 14.16
C GLN A 160 30.54 -6.82 12.66
N ALA A 161 30.44 -5.77 11.84
CA ALA A 161 30.57 -5.88 10.40
C ALA A 161 32.02 -6.18 9.99
N GLN A 162 32.19 -7.10 9.05
CA GLN A 162 33.50 -7.37 8.47
C GLN A 162 33.96 -6.21 7.54
N PRO A 163 35.25 -6.00 7.38
CA PRO A 163 35.76 -4.99 6.46
C PRO A 163 35.18 -5.14 5.04
N GLY A 164 34.54 -4.08 4.55
CA GLY A 164 33.89 -4.07 3.24
C GLY A 164 32.48 -4.68 3.18
N GLN A 165 31.94 -5.16 4.30
CA GLN A 165 30.56 -5.68 4.36
C GLN A 165 29.53 -4.57 4.28
N LEU A 166 29.79 -3.42 4.91
CA LEU A 166 28.93 -2.24 4.81
C LEU A 166 29.48 -1.28 3.75
N PRO A 167 28.63 -0.76 2.85
CA PRO A 167 29.04 0.27 1.91
C PRO A 167 29.40 1.58 2.64
N ARG A 168 30.19 2.43 1.98
CA ARG A 168 30.60 3.73 2.56
C ARG A 168 29.38 4.62 2.80
N GLY A 169 29.29 5.19 4.00
CA GLY A 169 28.17 6.03 4.41
C GLY A 169 26.90 5.24 4.74
N ALA A 170 27.03 3.92 4.96
CA ALA A 170 25.91 3.11 5.41
C ALA A 170 25.41 3.57 6.79
N THR A 171 24.09 3.65 6.95
CA THR A 171 23.40 3.92 8.20
C THR A 171 22.03 3.27 8.22
N ALA A 172 21.39 3.28 9.38
CA ALA A 172 20.04 2.80 9.58
C ALA A 172 19.20 3.89 10.24
N VAL A 173 17.99 4.10 9.73
CA VAL A 173 17.01 5.02 10.34
C VAL A 173 15.74 4.26 10.60
N THR A 174 15.34 4.18 11.87
CA THR A 174 14.06 3.62 12.28
C THR A 174 12.99 4.71 12.20
N ILE A 175 11.90 4.37 11.54
CA ILE A 175 10.70 5.21 11.38
C ILE A 175 9.62 4.62 12.28
N GLU A 176 9.00 5.46 13.07
CA GLU A 176 7.77 5.17 13.81
C GLU A 176 6.67 6.13 13.36
N GLY A 177 5.46 5.61 13.22
CA GLY A 177 4.36 6.43 12.74
C GLY A 177 3.03 5.67 12.71
N THR A 178 2.03 6.34 12.18
CA THR A 178 0.68 5.79 12.01
C THR A 178 0.35 5.65 10.53
N ARG A 179 0.04 4.42 10.13
CA ARG A 179 -0.49 4.10 8.81
C ARG A 179 -2.00 4.34 8.81
N HIS A 180 -2.46 5.20 7.91
CA HIS A 180 -3.87 5.49 7.67
C HIS A 180 -4.35 4.78 6.41
N ARG A 181 -5.54 4.20 6.45
CA ARG A 181 -6.25 3.69 5.30
C ARG A 181 -7.65 4.28 5.26
N GLU A 182 -8.06 4.68 4.08
CA GLU A 182 -9.38 5.22 3.78
C GLU A 182 -9.99 4.43 2.64
N GLY A 183 -11.32 4.33 2.62
CA GLY A 183 -12.04 3.65 1.56
C GLY A 183 -13.53 3.88 1.65
N VAL A 184 -14.30 3.22 0.76
CA VAL A 184 -15.77 3.31 0.74
C VAL A 184 -16.38 1.93 0.89
N TRP A 185 -17.21 1.74 1.90
CA TRP A 185 -17.98 0.52 2.15
C TRP A 185 -19.48 0.81 2.14
N ASN A 186 -20.24 0.15 1.27
CA ASN A 186 -21.70 0.37 1.10
C ASN A 186 -22.10 1.84 0.90
N GLY A 187 -21.23 2.64 0.23
CA GLY A 187 -21.47 4.07 0.01
C GLY A 187 -21.06 4.98 1.16
N GLU A 188 -20.54 4.44 2.25
CA GLU A 188 -20.07 5.19 3.41
C GLU A 188 -18.53 5.19 3.44
N ALA A 189 -17.95 6.33 3.83
CA ALA A 189 -16.50 6.44 4.05
C ALA A 189 -16.10 5.64 5.29
N VAL A 190 -15.06 4.84 5.17
CA VAL A 190 -14.48 4.06 6.26
C VAL A 190 -12.99 4.36 6.38
N THR A 191 -12.49 4.42 7.60
CA THR A 191 -11.07 4.69 7.91
C THR A 191 -10.54 3.65 8.88
N SER A 192 -9.23 3.41 8.81
CA SER A 192 -8.51 2.63 9.81
C SER A 192 -7.11 3.18 10.02
N GLU A 193 -6.62 3.09 11.25
CA GLU A 193 -5.31 3.57 11.68
C GLU A 193 -4.58 2.44 12.39
N HIS A 194 -3.28 2.30 12.09
CA HIS A 194 -2.42 1.31 12.73
C HIS A 194 -1.04 1.90 12.99
N PRO A 195 -0.49 1.82 14.20
CA PRO A 195 0.90 2.15 14.45
C PRO A 195 1.79 1.20 13.63
N VAL A 196 2.88 1.72 13.11
CA VAL A 196 3.88 0.96 12.37
C VAL A 196 5.28 1.39 12.79
N SER A 197 6.21 0.45 12.77
CA SER A 197 7.62 0.75 13.01
C SER A 197 8.48 -0.13 12.11
N PHE A 198 9.48 0.47 11.46
CA PHE A 198 10.39 -0.23 10.57
C PHE A 198 11.68 0.55 10.40
N THR A 199 12.73 -0.13 9.92
CA THR A 199 14.04 0.48 9.68
C THR A 199 14.35 0.54 8.20
N VAL A 200 14.79 1.69 7.73
CA VAL A 200 15.36 1.92 6.41
C VAL A 200 16.87 1.83 6.54
N PHE A 201 17.50 0.84 5.91
CA PHE A 201 18.94 0.74 5.76
C PHE A 201 19.33 1.46 4.48
N LEU A 202 20.23 2.42 4.58
CA LEU A 202 20.57 3.31 3.48
C LEU A 202 22.08 3.61 3.48
N ALA A 203 22.58 4.14 2.39
CA ALA A 203 23.93 4.66 2.30
C ALA A 203 23.91 6.07 1.71
N CYS A 204 24.60 6.99 2.39
CA CYS A 204 24.80 8.37 1.97
C CYS A 204 26.31 8.59 1.78
N PRO A 205 26.88 8.19 0.63
CA PRO A 205 28.32 8.34 0.41
C PRO A 205 28.69 9.82 0.39
N PRO A 206 29.80 10.20 1.03
CA PRO A 206 30.28 11.58 0.94
C PRO A 206 30.58 11.93 -0.52
N PRO A 207 30.43 13.21 -0.91
CA PRO A 207 30.78 13.65 -2.25
C PRO A 207 32.20 13.24 -2.62
N ALA A 208 32.37 12.54 -3.72
CA ALA A 208 33.64 12.07 -4.27
C ALA A 208 33.63 12.21 -5.79
N PRO A 209 34.79 12.18 -6.49
CA PRO A 209 34.79 12.25 -7.95
C PRO A 209 33.88 11.21 -8.63
N GLU A 210 33.74 10.03 -8.01
CA GLU A 210 32.87 8.94 -8.49
C GLU A 210 31.39 9.17 -8.16
N PHE A 211 31.09 9.89 -7.05
CA PHE A 211 29.74 10.18 -6.56
C PHE A 211 29.50 11.69 -6.52
N ARG A 212 29.20 12.26 -7.68
CA ARG A 212 29.11 13.73 -7.85
C ARG A 212 28.08 14.41 -6.94
N THR A 213 27.07 13.69 -6.47
CA THR A 213 25.93 14.27 -5.75
C THR A 213 25.93 13.96 -4.26
N GLY A 214 26.64 12.93 -3.78
CA GLY A 214 26.56 12.51 -2.38
C GLY A 214 25.15 12.13 -1.90
N LEU A 215 24.23 11.85 -2.82
CA LEU A 215 22.84 11.53 -2.49
C LEU A 215 22.74 10.15 -1.85
N CYS A 216 21.81 10.04 -0.90
CA CYS A 216 21.48 8.77 -0.28
C CYS A 216 20.77 7.83 -1.25
N HIS A 217 20.91 6.53 -0.99
CA HIS A 217 20.18 5.45 -1.68
C HIS A 217 19.78 4.35 -0.69
N VAL A 218 18.67 3.67 -0.97
CA VAL A 218 18.15 2.59 -0.13
C VAL A 218 18.95 1.32 -0.38
N LEU A 219 19.35 0.65 0.69
CA LEU A 219 19.95 -0.69 0.65
C LEU A 219 18.87 -1.74 0.89
N ARG A 220 18.24 -1.70 2.05
CA ARG A 220 17.28 -2.70 2.53
C ARG A 220 16.19 -2.05 3.40
N LEU A 221 15.15 -2.82 3.69
CA LEU A 221 14.15 -2.50 4.70
C LEU A 221 14.10 -3.64 5.72
N SER A 222 13.81 -3.33 6.99
CA SER A 222 13.46 -4.36 7.97
C SER A 222 12.09 -4.95 7.63
N GLN A 223 11.66 -5.98 8.34
CA GLN A 223 10.25 -6.38 8.30
C GLN A 223 9.39 -5.30 8.96
N LEU A 224 8.17 -5.11 8.45
CA LEU A 224 7.20 -4.19 9.04
C LEU A 224 6.90 -4.64 10.48
N ASP A 225 6.83 -3.69 11.41
CA ASP A 225 6.62 -3.89 12.84
C ASP A 225 7.73 -4.71 13.56
N ASN A 226 8.87 -4.91 12.88
CA ASN A 226 10.07 -5.52 13.44
C ASN A 226 11.32 -4.69 13.08
N PRO A 227 11.43 -3.46 13.60
CA PRO A 227 12.55 -2.57 13.34
C PRO A 227 13.82 -3.04 14.03
N LEU A 228 14.96 -2.55 13.57
CA LEU A 228 16.22 -2.59 14.33
C LEU A 228 16.05 -1.67 15.57
N ARG A 229 16.36 -2.17 16.75
CA ARG A 229 16.19 -1.46 18.03
C ARG A 229 17.52 -1.28 18.76
#